data_266dad5ce87632ae3ae18f1b9738b3c2
#
_entry.id   266dad5ce87632ae3ae18f1b9738b3c2
#
_cell.length_a   1.000
_cell.length_b   1.000
_cell.length_c   1.000
_cell.angle_alpha   90.00
_cell.angle_beta   90.00
_cell.angle_gamma   90.00
#
_symmetry.space_group_name_H-M   'P 1'
#
loop_
_entity.id
_entity.type
_entity.pdbx_description
1 polymer ?
#
loop_
_entity_poly.entity_id
_entity_poly.type
_entity_poly.pdbx_seq_one_letter_code
_entity_poly.pdbx_strand_id
1 'polypeptide(L)'
;MAKTQDEIKELLSTDLFKNGMANNYIAINSDNSYITYYCKNNARRKLCNPEEFVQATAYLKLIIDYNYSPLNISVNENVQICSSIKEADILVYNETNSKILIVVECKEEQINERQFQVAVDQAYSYAHSLASQYIWVTSGIKDEYFEIVELYPVERISI
;
A
#
# COMPACT_ATOMS: atom_id res chain seq x y z
N MET A 1 16.18 -10.33 2.03
CA MET A 1 17.39 -9.89 2.73
C MET A 1 17.22 -8.44 3.21
N ALA A 2 17.61 -8.17 4.45
CA ALA A 2 17.46 -6.83 5.01
C ALA A 2 18.29 -5.80 4.24
N LYS A 3 17.76 -4.59 4.15
CA LYS A 3 18.44 -3.45 3.52
C LYS A 3 19.57 -2.94 4.41
N THR A 4 20.66 -2.54 3.79
CA THR A 4 21.82 -1.98 4.50
C THR A 4 21.58 -0.52 4.87
N GLN A 5 22.41 0.00 5.79
CA GLN A 5 22.35 1.42 6.14
C GLN A 5 22.62 2.34 4.95
N ASP A 6 23.49 1.93 4.03
CA ASP A 6 23.77 2.72 2.83
C ASP A 6 22.55 2.75 1.89
N GLU A 7 21.87 1.63 1.71
CA GLU A 7 20.64 1.56 0.93
C GLU A 7 19.54 2.42 1.54
N ILE A 8 19.41 2.39 2.87
CA ILE A 8 18.44 3.23 3.59
C ILE A 8 18.76 4.71 3.39
N LYS A 9 20.01 5.11 3.55
CA LYS A 9 20.42 6.50 3.35
C LYS A 9 20.15 6.97 1.92
N GLU A 10 20.40 6.11 0.93
CA GLU A 10 20.12 6.43 -0.46
C GLU A 10 18.62 6.68 -0.66
N LEU A 11 17.76 5.82 -0.13
CA LEU A 11 16.31 6.00 -0.19
C LEU A 11 15.88 7.33 0.44
N LEU A 12 16.39 7.64 1.63
CA LEU A 12 16.03 8.85 2.36
C LEU A 12 16.55 10.12 1.69
N SER A 13 17.52 10.01 0.79
CA SER A 13 18.06 11.15 0.04
C SER A 13 17.23 11.50 -1.20
N THR A 14 16.27 10.68 -1.59
CA THR A 14 15.42 10.96 -2.74
C THR A 14 14.50 12.14 -2.45
N ASP A 15 14.08 12.85 -3.50
CA ASP A 15 13.18 13.99 -3.37
C ASP A 15 11.85 13.60 -2.75
N LEU A 16 11.34 12.44 -3.11
CA LEU A 16 10.09 11.92 -2.58
C LEU A 16 10.14 11.79 -1.05
N PHE A 17 11.20 11.19 -0.52
CA PHE A 17 11.36 10.99 0.92
C PHE A 17 11.69 12.29 1.66
N LYS A 18 12.50 13.16 1.06
CA LYS A 18 12.76 14.49 1.63
C LYS A 18 11.47 15.30 1.77
N ASN A 19 10.63 15.28 0.73
CA ASN A 19 9.32 15.93 0.77
C ASN A 19 8.43 15.31 1.85
N GLY A 20 8.37 13.98 1.91
CA GLY A 20 7.58 13.28 2.90
C GLY A 20 7.96 13.60 4.33
N MET A 21 9.27 13.69 4.61
CA MET A 21 9.77 14.06 5.94
C MET A 21 9.52 15.53 6.25
N ALA A 22 9.74 16.42 5.28
CA ALA A 22 9.55 17.86 5.47
C ALA A 22 8.10 18.23 5.76
N ASN A 23 7.15 17.48 5.18
CA ASN A 23 5.73 17.73 5.36
C ASN A 23 5.10 16.86 6.45
N ASN A 24 5.90 16.13 7.20
CA ASN A 24 5.44 15.26 8.29
C ASN A 24 4.45 14.17 7.84
N TYR A 25 4.60 13.67 6.62
CA TYR A 25 3.86 12.49 6.19
C TYR A 25 4.46 11.22 6.76
N ILE A 26 5.78 11.25 6.96
CA ILE A 26 6.55 10.19 7.61
C ILE A 26 7.57 10.82 8.57
N ALA A 27 8.07 10.00 9.49
CA ALA A 27 9.22 10.34 10.32
C ALA A 27 10.16 9.15 10.38
N ILE A 28 11.46 9.44 10.42
CA ILE A 28 12.52 8.43 10.51
C ILE A 28 13.28 8.71 11.81
N ASN A 29 13.49 7.67 12.62
CA ASN A 29 14.23 7.85 13.89
C ASN A 29 15.75 8.06 13.65
N SER A 30 16.46 8.43 14.70
CA SER A 30 17.83 8.91 14.58
C SER A 30 18.82 7.90 13.99
N ASP A 31 18.61 6.60 14.20
CA ASP A 31 19.50 5.55 13.68
C ASP A 31 18.98 4.91 12.40
N ASN A 32 17.93 5.47 11.79
CA ASN A 32 17.31 4.99 10.56
C ASN A 32 16.75 3.55 10.65
N SER A 33 16.36 3.11 11.84
CA SER A 33 15.84 1.75 12.04
C SER A 33 14.33 1.64 11.84
N TYR A 34 13.59 2.73 12.05
CA TYR A 34 12.14 2.73 11.98
C TYR A 34 11.60 3.88 11.15
N ILE A 35 10.51 3.60 10.44
CA ILE A 35 9.68 4.62 9.79
C ILE A 35 8.36 4.70 10.52
N THR A 36 7.88 5.92 10.75
CA THR A 36 6.54 6.19 11.27
C THR A 36 5.72 6.83 10.17
N TYR A 37 4.53 6.29 9.92
CA TYR A 37 3.58 6.83 8.97
C TYR A 37 2.53 7.63 9.72
N TYR A 38 2.45 8.93 9.47
CA TYR A 38 1.41 9.78 10.06
C TYR A 38 0.19 9.76 9.15
N CYS A 39 -0.67 8.80 9.35
CA CYS A 39 -1.80 8.49 8.49
C CYS A 39 -3.04 8.19 9.34
N LYS A 40 -4.08 7.66 8.70
CA LYS A 40 -5.34 7.35 9.37
C LYS A 40 -5.17 6.51 10.64
N ASN A 41 -4.29 5.50 10.61
CA ASN A 41 -4.08 4.58 11.73
C ASN A 41 -2.71 4.70 12.40
N ASN A 42 -1.86 5.60 11.96
CA ASN A 42 -0.49 5.81 12.48
C ASN A 42 0.27 4.49 12.71
N ALA A 43 1.12 4.14 11.77
CA ALA A 43 1.87 2.89 11.83
C ALA A 43 3.36 3.15 11.98
N ARG A 44 4.07 2.24 12.68
CA ARG A 44 5.52 2.28 12.82
C ARG A 44 6.09 0.93 12.40
N ARG A 45 7.06 0.95 11.48
CA ARG A 45 7.61 -0.25 10.85
C ARG A 45 9.13 -0.22 10.82
N LYS A 46 9.73 -1.42 10.71
CA LYS A 46 11.19 -1.53 10.56
C LYS A 46 11.59 -1.16 9.14
N LEU A 47 12.48 -0.20 9.01
CA LEU A 47 12.88 0.33 7.71
C LEU A 47 13.83 -0.60 6.95
N CYS A 48 14.52 -1.51 7.61
CA CYS A 48 15.43 -2.44 6.93
C CYS A 48 14.72 -3.55 6.14
N ASN A 49 13.42 -3.74 6.33
CA ASN A 49 12.66 -4.72 5.57
C ASN A 49 12.57 -4.26 4.10
N PRO A 50 13.01 -5.09 3.11
CA PRO A 50 12.97 -4.69 1.69
C PRO A 50 11.58 -4.31 1.19
N GLU A 51 10.54 -5.00 1.65
CA GLU A 51 9.16 -4.69 1.28
C GLU A 51 8.72 -3.33 1.81
N GLU A 52 9.28 -2.89 2.95
CA GLU A 52 8.98 -1.60 3.53
C GLU A 52 9.45 -0.44 2.64
N PHE A 53 10.55 -0.62 1.90
CA PHE A 53 11.01 0.37 0.91
C PHE A 53 9.94 0.62 -0.14
N VAL A 54 9.34 -0.44 -0.64
CA VAL A 54 8.28 -0.37 -1.66
C VAL A 54 7.02 0.26 -1.07
N GLN A 55 6.65 -0.18 0.14
CA GLN A 55 5.46 0.32 0.82
C GLN A 55 5.56 1.81 1.13
N ALA A 56 6.69 2.26 1.67
CA ALA A 56 6.91 3.67 1.98
C ALA A 56 6.89 4.53 0.71
N THR A 57 7.49 4.04 -0.36
CA THR A 57 7.48 4.73 -1.66
C THR A 57 6.05 4.84 -2.19
N ALA A 58 5.29 3.75 -2.16
CA ALA A 58 3.89 3.75 -2.60
C ALA A 58 3.05 4.72 -1.78
N TYR A 59 3.21 4.70 -0.47
CA TYR A 59 2.51 5.61 0.46
C TYR A 59 2.76 7.08 0.09
N LEU A 60 4.02 7.46 -0.10
CA LEU A 60 4.37 8.83 -0.42
C LEU A 60 3.90 9.24 -1.82
N LYS A 61 3.92 8.33 -2.79
CA LYS A 61 3.38 8.60 -4.12
C LYS A 61 1.87 8.85 -4.07
N LEU A 62 1.14 8.10 -3.28
CA LEU A 62 -0.30 8.32 -3.12
C LEU A 62 -0.60 9.75 -2.62
N ILE A 63 0.19 10.25 -1.70
CA ILE A 63 0.00 11.60 -1.14
C ILE A 63 0.53 12.67 -2.09
N ILE A 64 1.77 12.54 -2.55
CA ILE A 64 2.49 13.60 -3.25
C ILE A 64 2.13 13.63 -4.73
N ASP A 65 2.09 12.48 -5.39
CA ASP A 65 1.83 12.40 -6.83
C ASP A 65 0.34 12.34 -7.14
N TYR A 66 -0.45 11.66 -6.31
CA TYR A 66 -1.88 11.43 -6.58
C TYR A 66 -2.81 12.25 -5.69
N ASN A 67 -2.29 13.06 -4.80
CA ASN A 67 -3.04 14.01 -3.97
C ASN A 67 -4.06 13.39 -3.00
N TYR A 68 -3.85 12.15 -2.57
CA TYR A 68 -4.66 11.60 -1.50
C TYR A 68 -4.23 12.19 -0.15
N SER A 69 -5.19 12.44 0.73
CA SER A 69 -4.88 12.88 2.10
C SER A 69 -4.31 11.73 2.92
N PRO A 70 -3.24 11.94 3.69
CA PRO A 70 -2.75 10.89 4.59
C PRO A 70 -3.80 10.43 5.60
N LEU A 71 -4.77 11.28 5.94
CA LEU A 71 -5.85 10.92 6.86
C LEU A 71 -6.85 9.93 6.25
N ASN A 72 -6.78 9.70 4.95
CA ASN A 72 -7.59 8.71 4.25
C ASN A 72 -6.79 7.46 3.87
N ILE A 73 -5.57 7.34 4.36
CA ILE A 73 -4.70 6.19 4.08
C ILE A 73 -4.41 5.45 5.37
N SER A 74 -4.59 4.13 5.37
CA SER A 74 -4.12 3.28 6.45
C SER A 74 -3.00 2.36 5.97
N VAL A 75 -2.08 2.05 6.87
CA VAL A 75 -0.89 1.25 6.59
C VAL A 75 -0.89 0.05 7.53
N ASN A 76 -0.74 -1.14 6.96
CA ASN A 76 -0.71 -2.39 7.73
C ASN A 76 -1.94 -2.60 8.61
N GLU A 77 -3.10 -2.22 8.10
CA GLU A 77 -4.36 -2.38 8.82
C GLU A 77 -4.81 -3.84 8.79
N ASN A 78 -5.25 -4.35 9.93
CA ASN A 78 -5.85 -5.66 10.01
C ASN A 78 -7.27 -5.61 9.45
N VAL A 79 -7.57 -6.53 8.52
CA VAL A 79 -8.87 -6.61 7.87
C VAL A 79 -9.40 -8.03 7.92
N GLN A 80 -10.73 -8.16 7.93
CA GLN A 80 -11.41 -9.45 7.90
C GLN A 80 -11.53 -9.90 6.44
N ILE A 81 -10.85 -10.99 6.10
CA ILE A 81 -10.94 -11.61 4.78
C ILE A 81 -11.48 -13.01 4.96
N CYS A 82 -12.73 -13.22 4.57
CA CYS A 82 -13.45 -14.48 4.83
C CYS A 82 -13.45 -14.79 6.33
N SER A 83 -12.91 -15.92 6.76
CA SER A 83 -12.84 -16.30 8.16
C SER A 83 -11.53 -15.93 8.85
N SER A 84 -10.64 -15.22 8.15
CA SER A 84 -9.31 -14.89 8.63
C SER A 84 -9.12 -13.40 8.80
N ILE A 85 -8.22 -13.02 9.72
CA ILE A 85 -7.75 -11.65 9.83
C ILE A 85 -6.42 -11.58 9.11
N LYS A 86 -6.30 -10.65 8.17
CA LYS A 86 -5.11 -10.41 7.35
C LYS A 86 -4.65 -8.97 7.52
N GLU A 87 -3.37 -8.73 7.29
CA GLU A 87 -2.82 -7.39 7.27
C GLU A 87 -2.76 -6.90 5.83
N ALA A 88 -3.43 -5.79 5.56
CA ALA A 88 -3.37 -5.14 4.25
C ALA A 88 -2.24 -4.12 4.25
N ASP A 89 -1.40 -4.11 3.21
CA ASP A 89 -0.23 -3.22 3.18
C ASP A 89 -0.66 -1.76 3.21
N ILE A 90 -1.46 -1.32 2.25
CA ILE A 90 -2.00 0.04 2.23
C ILE A 90 -3.46 -0.01 1.78
N LEU A 91 -4.31 0.73 2.47
CA LEU A 91 -5.70 0.95 2.06
C LEU A 91 -5.92 2.45 1.90
N VAL A 92 -6.50 2.83 0.77
CA VAL A 92 -6.91 4.22 0.52
C VAL A 92 -8.42 4.29 0.62
N TYR A 93 -8.88 5.14 1.52
CA TYR A 93 -10.31 5.36 1.76
C TYR A 93 -10.79 6.59 1.00
N ASN A 94 -12.10 6.71 0.85
CA ASN A 94 -12.71 7.93 0.34
C ASN A 94 -12.60 9.06 1.40
N GLU A 95 -13.02 10.28 1.05
CA GLU A 95 -12.86 11.45 1.92
C GLU A 95 -13.50 11.29 3.29
N THR A 96 -14.60 10.55 3.38
CA THR A 96 -15.33 10.34 4.64
C THR A 96 -14.85 9.11 5.41
N ASN A 97 -13.88 8.38 4.90
CA ASN A 97 -13.39 7.12 5.45
C ASN A 97 -14.48 6.04 5.57
N SER A 98 -15.51 6.12 4.73
CA SER A 98 -16.64 5.19 4.76
C SER A 98 -16.51 4.03 3.76
N LYS A 99 -15.65 4.20 2.74
CA LYS A 99 -15.43 3.18 1.71
C LYS A 99 -13.95 3.08 1.37
N ILE A 100 -13.49 1.87 1.07
CA ILE A 100 -12.14 1.66 0.57
C ILE A 100 -12.15 1.84 -0.94
N LEU A 101 -11.32 2.74 -1.44
CA LEU A 101 -11.17 3.00 -2.87
C LEU A 101 -10.12 2.09 -3.49
N ILE A 102 -8.97 1.94 -2.85
CA ILE A 102 -7.81 1.25 -3.39
C ILE A 102 -7.23 0.30 -2.36
N VAL A 103 -6.99 -0.93 -2.78
CA VAL A 103 -6.13 -1.87 -2.05
C VAL A 103 -4.77 -1.86 -2.74
N VAL A 104 -3.72 -1.59 -1.97
CA VAL A 104 -2.35 -1.61 -2.48
C VAL A 104 -1.62 -2.79 -1.86
N GLU A 105 -1.07 -3.64 -2.70
CA GLU A 105 -0.25 -4.78 -2.29
C GLU A 105 1.19 -4.52 -2.71
N CYS A 106 2.09 -4.57 -1.75
CA CYS A 106 3.50 -4.27 -1.96
C CYS A 106 4.34 -5.53 -1.82
N LYS A 107 5.29 -5.71 -2.73
CA LYS A 107 6.27 -6.79 -2.69
C LYS A 107 7.65 -6.21 -2.93
N GLU A 108 8.69 -6.88 -2.44
CA GLU A 108 10.06 -6.45 -2.70
C GLU A 108 10.39 -6.57 -4.19
N GLU A 109 11.34 -5.77 -4.66
CA GLU A 109 11.64 -5.68 -6.09
C GLU A 109 12.27 -6.94 -6.69
N GLN A 110 12.80 -7.84 -5.88
CA GLN A 110 13.48 -9.05 -6.34
C GLN A 110 12.59 -10.27 -6.50
N ILE A 111 11.26 -10.13 -6.34
CA ILE A 111 10.35 -11.25 -6.57
C ILE A 111 10.29 -11.60 -8.06
N ASN A 112 9.99 -12.88 -8.34
CA ASN A 112 9.81 -13.35 -9.71
C ASN A 112 8.38 -13.12 -10.20
N GLU A 113 8.15 -13.39 -11.49
CA GLU A 113 6.83 -13.24 -12.12
C GLU A 113 5.73 -14.04 -11.42
N ARG A 114 6.05 -15.25 -11.00
CA ARG A 114 5.07 -16.13 -10.34
C ARG A 114 4.67 -15.56 -8.98
N GLN A 115 5.65 -15.08 -8.22
CA GLN A 115 5.38 -14.45 -6.91
C GLN A 115 4.58 -13.17 -7.07
N PHE A 116 4.86 -12.39 -8.12
CA PHE A 116 4.10 -11.18 -8.42
C PHE A 116 2.65 -11.55 -8.76
N GLN A 117 2.42 -12.59 -9.55
CA GLN A 117 1.07 -13.04 -9.88
C GLN A 117 0.31 -13.49 -8.64
N VAL A 118 0.97 -14.17 -7.69
CA VAL A 118 0.36 -14.53 -6.41
C VAL A 118 -0.06 -13.28 -5.65
N ALA A 119 0.77 -12.22 -5.67
CA ALA A 119 0.42 -10.95 -5.04
C ALA A 119 -0.81 -10.30 -5.69
N VAL A 120 -0.90 -10.37 -7.02
CA VAL A 120 -2.09 -9.89 -7.75
C VAL A 120 -3.33 -10.64 -7.31
N ASP A 121 -3.27 -11.96 -7.25
CA ASP A 121 -4.40 -12.80 -6.83
C ASP A 121 -4.83 -12.49 -5.39
N GLN A 122 -3.86 -12.26 -4.52
CA GLN A 122 -4.11 -11.88 -3.12
C GLN A 122 -4.80 -10.51 -3.04
N ALA A 123 -4.35 -9.55 -3.84
CA ALA A 123 -4.96 -8.23 -3.89
C ALA A 123 -6.40 -8.28 -4.39
N TYR A 124 -6.70 -9.12 -5.37
CA TYR A 124 -8.06 -9.35 -5.83
C TYR A 124 -8.94 -9.92 -4.73
N SER A 125 -8.43 -10.88 -3.98
CA SER A 125 -9.15 -11.47 -2.85
C SER A 125 -9.49 -10.42 -1.79
N TYR A 126 -8.54 -9.55 -1.46
CA TYR A 126 -8.76 -8.46 -0.51
C TYR A 126 -9.77 -7.46 -1.05
N ALA A 127 -9.61 -7.02 -2.28
CA ALA A 127 -10.51 -6.05 -2.90
C ALA A 127 -11.94 -6.57 -2.97
N HIS A 128 -12.11 -7.85 -3.28
CA HIS A 128 -13.43 -8.46 -3.32
C HIS A 128 -14.08 -8.48 -1.94
N SER A 129 -13.34 -8.91 -0.91
CA SER A 129 -13.85 -8.97 0.46
C SER A 129 -14.14 -7.59 1.04
N LEU A 130 -13.35 -6.59 0.68
CA LEU A 130 -13.46 -5.23 1.19
C LEU A 130 -14.31 -4.31 0.31
N ALA A 131 -14.82 -4.83 -0.80
CA ALA A 131 -15.58 -4.06 -1.79
C ALA A 131 -14.82 -2.85 -2.32
N SER A 132 -13.52 -3.01 -2.53
CA SER A 132 -12.66 -1.96 -3.07
C SER A 132 -12.89 -1.79 -4.57
N GLN A 133 -12.75 -0.54 -5.05
CA GLN A 133 -12.92 -0.20 -6.46
C GLN A 133 -11.70 -0.50 -7.31
N TYR A 134 -10.50 -0.29 -6.75
CA TYR A 134 -9.24 -0.38 -7.47
C TYR A 134 -8.22 -1.19 -6.71
N ILE A 135 -7.29 -1.75 -7.44
CA ILE A 135 -6.14 -2.48 -6.92
C ILE A 135 -4.88 -1.90 -7.54
N TRP A 136 -3.86 -1.73 -6.72
CA TRP A 136 -2.51 -1.42 -7.16
C TRP A 136 -1.56 -2.44 -6.56
N VAL A 137 -0.88 -3.21 -7.41
CA VAL A 137 0.15 -4.16 -6.98
C VAL A 137 1.49 -3.62 -7.47
N THR A 138 2.43 -3.47 -6.56
CA THR A 138 3.72 -2.87 -6.87
C THR A 138 4.87 -3.62 -6.22
N SER A 139 5.96 -3.76 -6.97
CA SER A 139 7.24 -4.23 -6.45
C SER A 139 8.29 -3.10 -6.44
N GLY A 140 7.87 -1.89 -6.77
CA GLY A 140 8.78 -0.76 -6.92
C GLY A 140 9.35 -0.62 -8.32
N ILE A 141 9.51 -1.73 -9.04
CA ILE A 141 9.96 -1.73 -10.44
C ILE A 141 8.87 -2.22 -11.40
N LYS A 142 7.90 -2.95 -10.89
CA LYS A 142 6.75 -3.42 -11.66
C LYS A 142 5.48 -2.95 -10.96
N ASP A 143 4.59 -2.34 -11.74
CA ASP A 143 3.31 -1.85 -11.25
C ASP A 143 2.18 -2.39 -12.11
N GLU A 144 1.12 -2.88 -11.48
CA GLU A 144 -0.10 -3.23 -12.17
C GLU A 144 -1.30 -2.61 -11.43
N TYR A 145 -2.22 -2.05 -12.22
CA TYR A 145 -3.40 -1.37 -11.72
C TYR A 145 -4.64 -2.03 -12.32
N PHE A 146 -5.64 -2.28 -11.47
CA PHE A 146 -6.87 -2.92 -11.91
C PHE A 146 -8.08 -2.17 -11.37
N GLU A 147 -9.14 -2.11 -12.18
CA GLU A 147 -10.45 -1.66 -11.73
C GLU A 147 -11.34 -2.87 -11.53
N ILE A 148 -12.04 -2.93 -10.41
CA ILE A 148 -12.97 -4.00 -10.13
C ILE A 148 -14.32 -3.64 -10.76
N VAL A 149 -14.73 -4.44 -11.72
CA VAL A 149 -16.00 -4.27 -12.44
C VAL A 149 -16.95 -5.38 -12.01
N GLU A 150 -18.10 -5.00 -11.47
CA GLU A 150 -19.15 -5.95 -11.13
C GLU A 150 -20.03 -6.20 -12.35
N LEU A 151 -20.19 -7.47 -12.69
CA LEU A 151 -21.07 -7.89 -13.77
C LEU A 151 -22.32 -8.50 -13.17
N TYR A 152 -23.47 -7.89 -13.44
CA TYR A 152 -24.73 -8.41 -13.00
C TYR A 152 -25.30 -9.32 -14.08
N PRO A 153 -25.74 -10.54 -13.75
CA PRO A 153 -26.34 -11.43 -14.72
C PRO A 153 -27.62 -10.83 -15.30
N VAL A 154 -27.74 -10.89 -16.61
CA VAL A 154 -28.92 -10.36 -17.32
C VAL A 154 -30.20 -11.09 -16.95
N GLU A 155 -30.10 -12.36 -16.65
CA GLU A 155 -31.25 -13.18 -16.26
C GLU A 155 -31.88 -12.73 -14.96
N ARG A 156 -31.26 -11.88 -14.20
CA ARG A 156 -31.89 -11.29 -13.01
C ARG A 156 -33.03 -10.35 -13.36
N ILE A 157 -33.07 -9.95 -14.59
CA ILE A 157 -34.11 -9.05 -15.02
C ILE A 157 -35.42 -9.78 -15.28
N SER A 158 -35.35 -11.02 -15.40
CA SER A 158 -36.52 -11.72 -15.74
C SER A 158 -37.56 -11.68 -14.73
N ILE A 159 -38.51 -11.49 -15.10
CA ILE A 159 -39.68 -11.68 -14.86
C ILE A 159 -40.59 -12.27 -14.40
#